data_73e6c5f1d8bfc6c7f928340b97e44697
#
_entry.id   73e6c5f1d8bfc6c7f928340b97e44697
#
_cell.length_a   1.000
_cell.length_b   1.000
_cell.length_c   1.000
_cell.angle_alpha   90.00
_cell.angle_beta   90.00
_cell.angle_gamma   90.00
#
_symmetry.space_group_name_H-M   'P 1'
#
loop_
_entity.id
_entity.type
_entity.pdbx_description
1 polymer ?
#
loop_
_entity_poly.entity_id
_entity_poly.type
_entity_poly.pdbx_seq_one_letter_code
_entity_poly.pdbx_strand_id
1 'polypeptide(L)'
;MMNTNVTIVTAFFDIGRSNWVQEDGQPGYLQRSTDKYFQYFETLAKLDNPMVVYTSVDNVDKIQQIRAGKKTYIIDINFKEKFKDCRKSIQKILDNEDFRSKINPEQLKNPEYWSADYVLINNLKSYFLKNAILDLKLENEYFAWVDFGYCRSEAVLNSLKEWKVNLDKNKVHFFTIKKKFLVTKHNVYHAIFNNQPYIIGGVIIASKDMWLEFSDLVYSTQKHLINEQIIDDDQGVYLLCLLSRPSLFQLNYLGKNKWFDVFKKYDLKAKISLLDVLKKLIGRY
;
A
#
# COMPACT_ATOMS: atom_id res chain seq x y z
N MET A 1 -11.60 -18.87 19.87
CA MET A 1 -11.64 -17.42 19.65
C MET A 1 -11.02 -17.17 18.30
N MET A 2 -11.71 -16.50 17.36
CA MET A 2 -11.12 -16.15 16.07
C MET A 2 -9.93 -15.21 16.30
N ASN A 3 -8.80 -15.56 15.71
CA ASN A 3 -7.59 -14.74 15.82
C ASN A 3 -7.79 -13.48 14.98
N THR A 4 -8.09 -12.36 15.63
CA THR A 4 -8.31 -11.06 14.96
C THR A 4 -7.00 -10.30 14.68
N ASN A 5 -5.85 -10.93 14.96
CA ASN A 5 -4.56 -10.34 14.71
C ASN A 5 -4.28 -10.25 13.22
N VAL A 6 -3.62 -9.17 12.84
CA VAL A 6 -3.22 -8.90 11.47
C VAL A 6 -1.76 -9.30 11.28
N THR A 7 -1.43 -10.01 10.20
CA THR A 7 -0.05 -10.10 9.73
C THR A 7 0.22 -8.92 8.80
N ILE A 8 1.26 -8.15 9.08
CA ILE A 8 1.67 -7.02 8.26
C ILE A 8 2.70 -7.50 7.23
N VAL A 9 2.48 -7.15 5.97
CA VAL A 9 3.45 -7.37 4.89
C VAL A 9 3.88 -6.01 4.35
N THR A 10 5.16 -5.81 4.19
CA THR A 10 5.76 -4.58 3.69
C THR A 10 6.99 -4.88 2.83
N ALA A 11 7.43 -3.91 2.05
CA ALA A 11 8.67 -4.01 1.29
C ALA A 11 9.44 -2.69 1.27
N PHE A 12 10.77 -2.79 1.24
CA PHE A 12 11.64 -1.66 1.01
C PHE A 12 12.83 -2.05 0.13
N PHE A 13 12.92 -1.37 -1.00
CA PHE A 13 14.08 -1.41 -1.90
C PHE A 13 14.47 0.02 -2.22
N ASP A 14 15.76 0.31 -2.11
CA ASP A 14 16.25 1.64 -2.48
C ASP A 14 16.23 1.80 -4.01
N ILE A 15 15.33 2.65 -4.48
CA ILE A 15 15.17 3.00 -5.89
C ILE A 15 15.81 4.35 -6.23
N GLY A 16 16.74 4.83 -5.38
CA GLY A 16 17.50 6.05 -5.61
C GLY A 16 16.77 7.35 -5.30
N ARG A 17 15.70 7.32 -4.46
CA ARG A 17 14.92 8.53 -4.14
C ARG A 17 15.70 9.62 -3.42
N SER A 18 16.83 9.31 -2.83
CA SER A 18 17.74 10.31 -2.27
C SER A 18 18.29 11.27 -3.34
N ASN A 19 18.40 10.80 -4.59
CA ASN A 19 18.94 11.53 -5.72
C ASN A 19 17.88 12.28 -6.54
N TRP A 20 16.60 12.23 -6.14
CA TRP A 20 15.53 12.97 -6.79
C TRP A 20 15.58 14.41 -6.33
N VAL A 21 16.28 15.24 -7.09
CA VAL A 21 16.56 16.64 -6.72
C VAL A 21 15.69 17.61 -7.50
N GLN A 22 15.42 18.74 -6.89
CA GLN A 22 14.59 19.78 -7.47
C GLN A 22 15.21 20.42 -8.72
N GLU A 23 16.54 20.37 -8.85
CA GLU A 23 17.28 20.85 -10.02
C GLU A 23 16.92 20.10 -11.32
N ASP A 24 16.49 18.84 -11.20
CA ASP A 24 15.99 18.03 -12.32
C ASP A 24 14.49 18.27 -12.59
N GLY A 25 13.89 19.32 -12.02
CA GLY A 25 12.46 19.64 -12.14
C GLY A 25 11.54 18.79 -11.25
N GLN A 26 12.10 17.95 -10.39
CA GLN A 26 11.34 17.09 -9.49
C GLN A 26 10.92 17.87 -8.23
N PRO A 27 9.67 17.70 -7.75
CA PRO A 27 9.25 18.34 -6.51
C PRO A 27 10.06 17.86 -5.31
N GLY A 28 10.60 18.77 -4.50
CA GLY A 28 11.46 18.43 -3.36
C GLY A 28 10.82 17.50 -2.32
N TYR A 29 9.48 17.46 -2.25
CA TYR A 29 8.78 16.52 -1.36
C TYR A 29 8.91 15.05 -1.81
N LEU A 30 9.35 14.78 -3.04
CA LEU A 30 9.60 13.43 -3.55
C LEU A 30 10.94 12.87 -3.09
N GLN A 31 11.91 13.74 -2.78
CA GLN A 31 13.23 13.34 -2.28
C GLN A 31 13.09 12.70 -0.90
N ARG A 32 13.60 11.48 -0.76
CA ARG A 32 13.64 10.77 0.54
C ARG A 32 14.84 9.86 0.58
N SER A 33 15.66 10.05 1.62
CA SER A 33 16.78 9.16 1.87
C SER A 33 16.31 7.80 2.42
N THR A 34 17.14 6.78 2.28
CA THR A 34 16.96 5.47 2.91
C THR A 34 16.79 5.61 4.42
N ASP A 35 17.59 6.46 5.09
CA ASP A 35 17.45 6.68 6.53
C ASP A 35 16.09 7.28 6.91
N LYS A 36 15.53 8.15 6.08
CA LYS A 36 14.18 8.69 6.32
C LYS A 36 13.11 7.60 6.25
N TYR A 37 13.25 6.65 5.34
CA TYR A 37 12.35 5.49 5.28
C TYR A 37 12.49 4.60 6.52
N PHE A 38 13.71 4.36 6.99
CA PHE A 38 13.94 3.60 8.21
C PHE A 38 13.37 4.27 9.45
N GLN A 39 13.47 5.60 9.60
CA GLN A 39 12.80 6.35 10.67
C GLN A 39 11.27 6.12 10.67
N TYR A 40 10.63 6.06 9.49
CA TYR A 40 9.22 5.74 9.39
C TYR A 40 8.93 4.28 9.75
N PHE A 41 9.81 3.38 9.30
CA PHE A 41 9.68 1.96 9.62
C PHE A 41 9.88 1.67 11.11
N GLU A 42 10.80 2.34 11.79
CA GLU A 42 10.97 2.24 13.24
C GLU A 42 9.67 2.52 13.99
N THR A 43 8.87 3.47 13.51
CA THR A 43 7.54 3.72 14.06
C THR A 43 6.60 2.55 13.78
N LEU A 44 6.48 2.07 12.55
CA LEU A 44 5.65 0.91 12.19
C LEU A 44 6.07 -0.34 12.96
N ALA A 45 7.38 -0.54 13.12
CA ALA A 45 8.01 -1.67 13.80
C ALA A 45 7.70 -1.76 15.30
N LYS A 46 7.13 -0.71 15.90
CA LYS A 46 6.64 -0.75 17.30
C LYS A 46 5.47 -1.70 17.49
N LEU A 47 4.72 -1.99 16.44
CA LEU A 47 3.65 -2.97 16.48
C LEU A 47 4.20 -4.37 16.78
N ASP A 48 3.54 -5.10 17.67
CA ASP A 48 3.88 -6.48 18.05
C ASP A 48 3.32 -7.51 17.04
N ASN A 49 2.56 -7.06 16.07
CA ASN A 49 2.02 -7.89 15.00
C ASN A 49 3.13 -8.66 14.28
N PRO A 50 2.88 -9.93 13.87
CA PRO A 50 3.78 -10.62 12.94
C PRO A 50 4.00 -9.77 11.69
N MET A 51 5.24 -9.73 11.23
CA MET A 51 5.60 -8.91 10.07
C MET A 51 6.42 -9.70 9.06
N VAL A 52 6.11 -9.52 7.78
CA VAL A 52 6.91 -10.01 6.65
C VAL A 52 7.49 -8.79 5.95
N VAL A 53 8.80 -8.76 5.82
CA VAL A 53 9.52 -7.63 5.20
C VAL A 53 10.34 -8.12 4.02
N TYR A 54 9.97 -7.68 2.82
CA TYR A 54 10.76 -7.90 1.61
C TYR A 54 11.76 -6.76 1.45
N THR A 55 13.03 -7.09 1.20
CA THR A 55 14.08 -6.07 1.12
C THR A 55 15.29 -6.57 0.32
N SER A 56 16.30 -5.71 0.16
CA SER A 56 17.64 -6.12 -0.33
C SER A 56 18.50 -6.63 0.82
N VAL A 57 19.49 -7.46 0.51
CA VAL A 57 20.40 -8.06 1.50
C VAL A 57 21.05 -7.00 2.41
N ASP A 58 21.38 -5.84 1.88
CA ASP A 58 22.02 -4.74 2.63
C ASP A 58 21.20 -4.18 3.80
N ASN A 59 19.89 -4.42 3.79
CA ASN A 59 18.97 -3.91 4.82
C ASN A 59 18.56 -4.96 5.85
N VAL A 60 18.94 -6.23 5.67
CA VAL A 60 18.49 -7.35 6.51
C VAL A 60 18.87 -7.13 7.96
N ASP A 61 20.12 -6.87 8.25
CA ASP A 61 20.62 -6.69 9.63
C ASP A 61 19.95 -5.51 10.34
N LYS A 62 19.76 -4.38 9.63
CA LYS A 62 19.10 -3.20 10.17
C LYS A 62 17.64 -3.50 10.54
N ILE A 63 16.91 -4.25 9.69
CA ILE A 63 15.53 -4.66 9.96
C ILE A 63 15.47 -5.65 11.13
N GLN A 64 16.40 -6.60 11.20
CA GLN A 64 16.50 -7.54 12.33
C GLN A 64 16.70 -6.81 13.67
N GLN A 65 17.60 -5.83 13.69
CA GLN A 65 17.85 -5.01 14.88
C GLN A 65 16.60 -4.23 15.30
N ILE A 66 15.94 -3.55 14.37
CA ILE A 66 14.72 -2.76 14.65
C ILE A 66 13.58 -3.66 15.14
N ARG A 67 13.48 -4.88 14.64
CA ARG A 67 12.43 -5.85 14.99
C ARG A 67 12.85 -6.87 16.05
N ALA A 68 13.97 -6.65 16.73
CA ALA A 68 14.48 -7.57 17.74
C ALA A 68 13.39 -7.97 18.77
N GLY A 69 13.29 -9.26 19.06
CA GLY A 69 12.30 -9.83 19.98
C GLY A 69 10.86 -9.92 19.45
N LYS A 70 10.60 -9.55 18.19
CA LYS A 70 9.27 -9.61 17.57
C LYS A 70 9.22 -10.61 16.41
N LYS A 71 8.08 -11.29 16.24
CA LYS A 71 7.88 -12.26 15.15
C LYS A 71 8.00 -11.57 13.79
N THR A 72 9.11 -11.82 13.11
CA THR A 72 9.44 -11.16 11.83
C THR A 72 10.06 -12.15 10.86
N TYR A 73 9.58 -12.14 9.62
CA TYR A 73 10.13 -12.89 8.50
C TYR A 73 10.74 -11.87 7.54
N ILE A 74 12.04 -11.95 7.32
CA ILE A 74 12.76 -11.08 6.39
C ILE A 74 13.10 -11.90 5.17
N ILE A 75 12.70 -11.42 4.00
CA ILE A 75 12.92 -12.09 2.71
C ILE A 75 13.76 -11.15 1.85
N ASP A 76 15.02 -11.51 1.69
CA ASP A 76 15.92 -10.78 0.82
C ASP A 76 15.69 -11.14 -0.66
N ILE A 77 15.68 -10.14 -1.50
CA ILE A 77 15.50 -10.27 -2.94
C ILE A 77 16.48 -9.33 -3.64
N ASN A 78 17.22 -9.84 -4.63
CA ASN A 78 17.87 -8.99 -5.61
C ASN A 78 16.79 -8.41 -6.55
N PHE A 79 16.21 -7.28 -6.12
CA PHE A 79 15.06 -6.65 -6.77
C PHE A 79 15.34 -6.31 -8.25
N LYS A 80 16.50 -5.73 -8.51
CA LYS A 80 16.87 -5.29 -9.87
C LYS A 80 17.00 -6.45 -10.84
N GLU A 81 17.59 -7.56 -10.41
CA GLU A 81 17.76 -8.73 -11.27
C GLU A 81 16.45 -9.51 -11.42
N LYS A 82 15.75 -9.75 -10.31
CA LYS A 82 14.50 -10.54 -10.32
C LYS A 82 13.41 -9.93 -11.20
N PHE A 83 13.30 -8.61 -11.23
CA PHE A 83 12.23 -7.92 -11.95
C PHE A 83 12.73 -7.10 -13.15
N LYS A 84 13.90 -7.43 -13.66
CA LYS A 84 14.57 -6.74 -14.77
C LYS A 84 13.69 -6.59 -16.01
N ASP A 85 13.01 -7.65 -16.42
CA ASP A 85 12.19 -7.63 -17.63
C ASP A 85 10.87 -6.87 -17.43
N CYS A 86 10.26 -6.97 -16.24
CA CYS A 86 9.11 -6.14 -15.88
C CYS A 86 9.49 -4.65 -15.91
N ARG A 87 10.63 -4.30 -15.32
CA ARG A 87 11.16 -2.93 -15.34
C ARG A 87 11.36 -2.40 -16.76
N LYS A 88 11.96 -3.21 -17.65
CA LYS A 88 12.16 -2.84 -19.06
C LYS A 88 10.84 -2.59 -19.79
N SER A 89 9.84 -3.44 -19.53
CA SER A 89 8.51 -3.30 -20.15
C SER A 89 7.82 -2.01 -19.69
N ILE A 90 7.92 -1.68 -18.39
CA ILE A 90 7.40 -0.42 -17.83
C ILE A 90 8.12 0.77 -18.45
N GLN A 91 9.47 0.73 -18.48
CA GLN A 91 10.28 1.84 -19.03
C GLN A 91 9.91 2.11 -20.50
N LYS A 92 9.73 1.06 -21.31
CA LYS A 92 9.31 1.20 -22.70
C LYS A 92 7.99 1.97 -22.87
N ILE A 93 7.04 1.76 -21.95
CA ILE A 93 5.76 2.49 -21.98
C ILE A 93 5.96 3.93 -21.49
N LEU A 94 6.75 4.15 -20.44
CA LEU A 94 7.05 5.50 -19.94
C LEU A 94 7.77 6.37 -20.99
N ASP A 95 8.57 5.76 -21.87
CA ASP A 95 9.29 6.43 -22.95
C ASP A 95 8.43 6.63 -24.22
N ASN A 96 7.21 6.07 -24.26
CA ASN A 96 6.31 6.14 -25.40
C ASN A 96 5.60 7.51 -25.46
N GLU A 97 5.76 8.23 -26.56
CA GLU A 97 5.15 9.55 -26.76
C GLU A 97 3.61 9.49 -26.77
N ASP A 98 3.00 8.46 -27.33
CA ASP A 98 1.54 8.29 -27.33
C ASP A 98 0.99 8.12 -25.90
N PHE A 99 1.71 7.41 -25.04
CA PHE A 99 1.36 7.31 -23.61
C PHE A 99 1.51 8.66 -22.94
N ARG A 100 2.66 9.32 -23.10
CA ARG A 100 2.96 10.61 -22.46
C ARG A 100 1.99 11.71 -22.87
N SER A 101 1.54 11.71 -24.13
CA SER A 101 0.57 12.69 -24.64
C SER A 101 -0.81 12.63 -23.98
N LYS A 102 -1.17 11.47 -23.39
CA LYS A 102 -2.43 11.28 -22.66
C LYS A 102 -2.41 11.83 -21.25
N ILE A 103 -1.20 12.01 -20.69
CA ILE A 103 -1.03 12.46 -19.29
C ILE A 103 -1.21 13.96 -19.23
N ASN A 104 -1.92 14.44 -18.20
CA ASN A 104 -1.99 15.87 -17.91
C ASN A 104 -0.56 16.42 -17.70
N PRO A 105 -0.14 17.44 -18.46
CA PRO A 105 1.24 17.97 -18.39
C PRO A 105 1.69 18.37 -16.99
N GLU A 106 0.78 18.86 -16.14
CA GLU A 106 1.09 19.20 -14.75
C GLU A 106 1.43 17.99 -13.88
N GLN A 107 1.03 16.78 -14.31
CA GLN A 107 1.26 15.54 -13.58
C GLN A 107 2.56 14.84 -13.99
N LEU A 108 3.16 15.19 -15.12
CA LEU A 108 4.41 14.59 -15.62
C LEU A 108 5.59 14.66 -14.66
N LYS A 109 5.55 15.56 -13.67
CA LYS A 109 6.52 15.66 -12.58
C LYS A 109 6.43 14.54 -11.55
N ASN A 110 5.33 13.79 -11.52
CA ASN A 110 5.11 12.74 -10.55
C ASN A 110 5.83 11.44 -10.97
N PRO A 111 6.37 10.66 -10.02
CA PRO A 111 7.28 9.56 -10.33
C PRO A 111 6.64 8.40 -11.09
N GLU A 112 5.34 8.23 -11.03
CA GLU A 112 4.60 7.23 -11.80
C GLU A 112 4.69 7.45 -13.32
N TYR A 113 5.09 8.65 -13.79
CA TYR A 113 5.20 8.98 -15.20
C TYR A 113 6.63 9.05 -15.75
N TRP A 114 7.65 8.78 -14.89
CA TRP A 114 9.05 8.79 -15.34
C TRP A 114 9.96 7.77 -14.65
N SER A 115 9.53 7.17 -13.53
CA SER A 115 10.35 6.20 -12.80
C SER A 115 9.78 4.79 -12.88
N ALA A 116 10.36 3.95 -13.74
CA ALA A 116 9.97 2.55 -13.86
C ALA A 116 10.14 1.79 -12.54
N ASP A 117 11.15 2.10 -11.74
CA ASP A 117 11.36 1.46 -10.44
C ASP A 117 10.27 1.85 -9.44
N TYR A 118 9.78 3.10 -9.49
CA TYR A 118 8.67 3.54 -8.65
C TYR A 118 7.36 2.82 -9.00
N VAL A 119 7.02 2.79 -10.29
CA VAL A 119 5.84 2.06 -10.77
C VAL A 119 5.94 0.59 -10.41
N LEU A 120 7.08 -0.04 -10.66
CA LEU A 120 7.31 -1.46 -10.41
C LEU A 120 7.11 -1.82 -8.94
N ILE A 121 7.73 -1.10 -8.00
CA ILE A 121 7.62 -1.42 -6.57
C ILE A 121 6.19 -1.27 -6.06
N ASN A 122 5.46 -0.26 -6.54
CA ASN A 122 4.06 -0.06 -6.18
C ASN A 122 3.17 -1.17 -6.78
N ASN A 123 3.43 -1.59 -7.99
CA ASN A 123 2.68 -2.66 -8.66
C ASN A 123 2.96 -4.06 -8.10
N LEU A 124 4.06 -4.26 -7.37
CA LEU A 124 4.42 -5.55 -6.77
C LEU A 124 3.84 -5.78 -5.36
N LYS A 125 3.11 -4.84 -4.78
CA LYS A 125 2.53 -4.97 -3.43
C LYS A 125 1.69 -6.24 -3.26
N SER A 126 0.78 -6.51 -4.19
CA SER A 126 -0.05 -7.73 -4.18
C SER A 126 0.76 -9.00 -4.42
N TYR A 127 1.80 -8.95 -5.25
CA TYR A 127 2.73 -10.06 -5.47
C TYR A 127 3.46 -10.45 -4.19
N PHE A 128 4.04 -9.48 -3.47
CA PHE A 128 4.74 -9.76 -2.22
C PHE A 128 3.79 -10.36 -1.18
N LEU A 129 2.58 -9.84 -1.08
CA LEU A 129 1.62 -10.33 -0.11
C LEU A 129 1.10 -11.72 -0.47
N LYS A 130 0.83 -12.02 -1.74
CA LYS A 130 0.47 -13.36 -2.21
C LYS A 130 1.55 -14.37 -1.86
N ASN A 131 2.83 -14.06 -2.13
CA ASN A 131 3.93 -14.96 -1.81
C ASN A 131 4.09 -15.15 -0.29
N ALA A 132 3.96 -14.09 0.51
CA ALA A 132 4.00 -14.22 1.97
C ALA A 132 2.93 -15.20 2.49
N ILE A 133 1.72 -15.16 1.93
CA ILE A 133 0.64 -16.08 2.28
C ILE A 133 0.96 -17.51 1.88
N LEU A 134 1.46 -17.72 0.67
CA LEU A 134 1.67 -19.07 0.11
C LEU A 134 2.90 -19.77 0.72
N ASP A 135 4.01 -19.02 0.89
CA ASP A 135 5.30 -19.59 1.26
C ASP A 135 5.48 -19.78 2.77
N LEU A 136 4.90 -18.88 3.59
CA LEU A 136 5.19 -18.85 5.02
C LEU A 136 4.15 -19.55 5.91
N LYS A 137 3.08 -20.11 5.34
CA LYS A 137 2.01 -20.84 6.07
C LYS A 137 1.53 -20.07 7.32
N LEU A 138 1.32 -18.79 7.19
CA LEU A 138 0.90 -17.92 8.29
C LEU A 138 -0.57 -18.20 8.67
N GLU A 139 -0.87 -18.20 9.98
CA GLU A 139 -2.16 -18.64 10.53
C GLU A 139 -3.15 -17.51 10.80
N ASN A 140 -2.73 -16.24 10.69
CA ASN A 140 -3.61 -15.11 10.96
C ASN A 140 -4.74 -15.05 9.93
N GLU A 141 -5.93 -14.63 10.37
CA GLU A 141 -7.10 -14.48 9.50
C GLU A 141 -6.93 -13.31 8.52
N TYR A 142 -6.36 -12.19 9.00
CA TYR A 142 -6.15 -10.99 8.20
C TYR A 142 -4.70 -10.75 7.87
N PHE A 143 -4.49 -10.28 6.65
CA PHE A 143 -3.21 -9.80 6.16
C PHE A 143 -3.37 -8.35 5.72
N ALA A 144 -2.39 -7.53 6.02
CA ALA A 144 -2.37 -6.15 5.59
C ALA A 144 -1.08 -5.84 4.84
N TRP A 145 -1.21 -5.27 3.64
CA TRP A 145 -0.14 -4.48 3.09
C TRP A 145 -0.07 -3.17 3.85
N VAL A 146 1.11 -2.79 4.29
CA VAL A 146 1.39 -1.46 4.86
C VAL A 146 2.70 -0.97 4.25
N ASP A 147 2.67 0.17 3.57
CA ASP A 147 3.90 0.75 3.01
C ASP A 147 4.95 0.95 4.10
N PHE A 148 6.21 0.59 3.82
CA PHE A 148 7.33 0.70 4.75
C PHE A 148 7.48 2.11 5.33
N GLY A 149 7.13 3.12 4.57
CA GLY A 149 7.13 4.53 4.95
C GLY A 149 5.77 5.09 5.39
N TYR A 150 4.79 4.27 5.74
CA TYR A 150 3.44 4.73 6.10
C TYR A 150 3.39 5.51 7.42
N CYS A 151 4.12 5.06 8.44
CA CYS A 151 4.08 5.64 9.78
C CYS A 151 5.04 6.84 9.90
N ARG A 152 4.66 7.98 9.33
CA ARG A 152 5.50 9.18 9.26
C ARG A 152 5.73 9.89 10.59
N SER A 153 5.00 9.51 11.63
CA SER A 153 5.14 10.00 13.00
C SER A 153 4.52 9.02 13.99
N GLU A 154 4.90 9.12 15.26
CA GLU A 154 4.32 8.33 16.38
C GLU A 154 2.79 8.48 16.46
N ALA A 155 2.27 9.65 16.14
CA ALA A 155 0.84 9.93 16.18
C ALA A 155 0.03 9.04 15.20
N VAL A 156 0.64 8.43 14.19
CA VAL A 156 -0.02 7.52 13.26
C VAL A 156 -0.49 6.26 13.97
N LEU A 157 0.34 5.69 14.85
CA LEU A 157 -0.02 4.50 15.63
C LEU A 157 -0.88 4.82 16.85
N ASN A 158 -0.91 6.07 17.34
CA ASN A 158 -1.69 6.47 18.51
C ASN A 158 -1.43 5.57 19.75
N SER A 159 -0.16 5.26 20.03
CA SER A 159 0.30 4.36 21.08
C SER A 159 -0.17 2.90 20.96
N LEU A 160 -0.64 2.50 19.82
CA LEU A 160 -1.05 1.14 19.51
C LEU A 160 0.16 0.21 19.56
N LYS A 161 0.08 -0.87 20.33
CA LYS A 161 1.10 -1.92 20.38
C LYS A 161 0.75 -3.11 19.50
N GLU A 162 -0.51 -3.44 19.38
CA GLU A 162 -0.98 -4.58 18.61
C GLU A 162 -2.23 -4.18 17.82
N TRP A 163 -2.16 -4.31 16.52
CA TRP A 163 -3.27 -3.96 15.62
C TRP A 163 -4.22 -5.15 15.44
N LYS A 164 -5.46 -4.96 15.85
CA LYS A 164 -6.55 -5.93 15.72
C LYS A 164 -7.69 -5.28 14.95
N VAL A 165 -8.26 -6.01 14.00
CA VAL A 165 -9.34 -5.52 13.17
C VAL A 165 -10.60 -6.37 13.32
N ASN A 166 -11.76 -5.74 13.09
CA ASN A 166 -13.04 -6.41 12.90
C ASN A 166 -13.66 -5.87 11.62
N LEU A 167 -13.32 -6.52 10.52
CA LEU A 167 -13.71 -6.15 9.16
C LEU A 167 -14.44 -7.33 8.51
N ASP A 168 -15.18 -7.07 7.42
CA ASP A 168 -15.81 -8.16 6.65
C ASP A 168 -14.74 -9.02 5.97
N LYS A 169 -14.60 -10.26 6.41
CA LYS A 169 -13.60 -11.21 5.89
C LYS A 169 -13.80 -11.61 4.43
N ASN A 170 -14.98 -11.32 3.87
CA ASN A 170 -15.33 -11.62 2.49
C ASN A 170 -15.06 -10.43 1.55
N LYS A 171 -14.32 -9.42 2.03
CA LYS A 171 -14.00 -8.21 1.28
C LYS A 171 -12.52 -7.87 1.33
N VAL A 172 -12.05 -7.24 0.26
CA VAL A 172 -10.81 -6.48 0.25
C VAL A 172 -11.12 -5.06 0.70
N HIS A 173 -10.48 -4.61 1.76
CA HIS A 173 -10.73 -3.30 2.36
C HIS A 173 -9.74 -2.28 1.81
N PHE A 174 -10.25 -1.40 0.97
CA PHE A 174 -9.56 -0.18 0.55
C PHE A 174 -9.94 0.99 1.46
N PHE A 175 -9.02 1.94 1.58
CA PHE A 175 -9.22 3.18 2.34
C PHE A 175 -9.20 4.38 1.42
N THR A 176 -10.02 5.40 1.73
CA THR A 176 -10.15 6.60 0.92
C THR A 176 -10.34 7.86 1.77
N ILE A 177 -9.87 8.98 1.26
CA ILE A 177 -10.15 10.32 1.79
C ILE A 177 -11.29 11.02 1.04
N LYS A 178 -11.83 10.39 -0.01
CA LYS A 178 -12.94 10.91 -0.80
C LYS A 178 -14.26 10.41 -0.23
N LYS A 179 -15.14 11.34 0.21
CA LYS A 179 -16.48 10.99 0.70
C LYS A 179 -17.40 10.51 -0.42
N LYS A 180 -17.25 11.06 -1.61
CA LYS A 180 -17.99 10.68 -2.81
C LYS A 180 -17.05 10.02 -3.80
N PHE A 181 -17.44 8.89 -4.34
CA PHE A 181 -16.71 8.15 -5.34
C PHE A 181 -17.41 8.37 -6.68
N LEU A 182 -16.82 9.23 -7.53
CA LEU A 182 -17.43 9.66 -8.78
C LEU A 182 -16.81 8.97 -10.01
N VAL A 183 -15.91 8.01 -9.79
CA VAL A 183 -15.25 7.30 -10.88
C VAL A 183 -16.12 6.14 -11.35
N THR A 184 -16.23 6.02 -12.66
CA THR A 184 -16.95 4.98 -13.37
C THR A 184 -16.04 4.34 -14.42
N LYS A 185 -16.48 3.26 -15.06
CA LYS A 185 -15.73 2.64 -16.17
C LYS A 185 -15.50 3.61 -17.34
N HIS A 186 -16.33 4.63 -17.50
CA HIS A 186 -16.23 5.59 -18.61
C HIS A 186 -15.18 6.68 -18.38
N ASN A 187 -14.87 7.02 -17.12
CA ASN A 187 -13.96 8.12 -16.80
C ASN A 187 -12.73 7.69 -16.00
N VAL A 188 -12.50 6.38 -15.78
CA VAL A 188 -11.39 5.89 -14.98
C VAL A 188 -10.02 6.28 -15.55
N TYR A 189 -9.87 6.25 -16.87
CA TYR A 189 -8.60 6.66 -17.50
C TYR A 189 -8.34 8.15 -17.34
N HIS A 190 -9.39 8.99 -17.33
CA HIS A 190 -9.23 10.40 -16.99
C HIS A 190 -8.69 10.55 -15.55
N ALA A 191 -9.19 9.76 -14.60
CA ALA A 191 -8.66 9.80 -13.23
C ALA A 191 -7.18 9.36 -13.16
N ILE A 192 -6.80 8.31 -13.91
CA ILE A 192 -5.42 7.82 -14.03
C ILE A 192 -4.52 8.90 -14.62
N PHE A 193 -4.81 9.41 -15.81
CA PHE A 193 -3.97 10.40 -16.51
C PHE A 193 -3.90 11.77 -15.83
N ASN A 194 -4.77 12.02 -14.85
CA ASN A 194 -4.75 13.21 -14.01
C ASN A 194 -4.27 12.95 -12.58
N ASN A 195 -3.71 11.77 -12.31
CA ASN A 195 -3.22 11.37 -10.98
C ASN A 195 -4.22 11.69 -9.84
N GLN A 196 -5.48 11.30 -10.03
CA GLN A 196 -6.53 11.60 -9.06
C GLN A 196 -6.59 10.50 -7.98
N PRO A 197 -6.18 10.76 -6.73
CA PRO A 197 -6.15 9.75 -5.69
C PRO A 197 -7.56 9.44 -5.18
N TYR A 198 -8.05 8.23 -5.46
CA TYR A 198 -9.31 7.71 -4.94
C TYR A 198 -9.10 6.63 -3.88
N ILE A 199 -8.03 5.89 -3.98
CA ILE A 199 -7.67 4.78 -3.08
C ILE A 199 -6.32 5.10 -2.44
N ILE A 200 -6.20 4.86 -1.14
CA ILE A 200 -4.92 4.94 -0.44
C ILE A 200 -4.20 3.62 -0.65
N GLY A 201 -3.21 3.59 -1.55
CA GLY A 201 -2.41 2.39 -1.83
C GLY A 201 -1.46 1.97 -0.69
N GLY A 202 -1.26 2.86 0.28
CA GLY A 202 -0.33 2.61 1.39
C GLY A 202 -0.81 1.63 2.46
N VAL A 203 -2.11 1.31 2.52
CA VAL A 203 -2.66 0.27 3.42
C VAL A 203 -3.85 -0.41 2.75
N ILE A 204 -3.79 -1.75 2.71
CA ILE A 204 -4.88 -2.61 2.21
C ILE A 204 -5.01 -3.78 3.17
N ILE A 205 -6.23 -4.17 3.53
CA ILE A 205 -6.50 -5.29 4.43
C ILE A 205 -7.48 -6.25 3.78
N ALA A 206 -7.21 -7.54 3.89
CA ALA A 206 -8.16 -8.58 3.52
C ALA A 206 -7.87 -9.89 4.28
N SER A 207 -8.81 -10.82 4.23
CA SER A 207 -8.53 -12.21 4.61
C SER A 207 -7.58 -12.88 3.62
N LYS A 208 -7.03 -14.03 3.99
CA LYS A 208 -6.13 -14.83 3.13
C LYS A 208 -6.74 -15.09 1.76
N ASP A 209 -7.97 -15.59 1.71
CA ASP A 209 -8.63 -15.98 0.47
C ASP A 209 -8.91 -14.76 -0.43
N MET A 210 -9.35 -13.66 0.17
CA MET A 210 -9.60 -12.41 -0.56
C MET A 210 -8.31 -11.79 -1.11
N TRP A 211 -7.19 -11.93 -0.42
CA TRP A 211 -5.90 -11.51 -0.94
C TRP A 211 -5.44 -12.33 -2.15
N LEU A 212 -5.64 -13.65 -2.14
CA LEU A 212 -5.29 -14.49 -3.29
C LEU A 212 -6.12 -14.09 -4.51
N GLU A 213 -7.44 -13.95 -4.34
CA GLU A 213 -8.35 -13.53 -5.41
C GLU A 213 -8.02 -12.12 -5.92
N PHE A 214 -7.75 -11.18 -5.02
CA PHE A 214 -7.37 -9.81 -5.37
C PHE A 214 -6.02 -9.76 -6.10
N SER A 215 -5.05 -10.54 -5.68
CA SER A 215 -3.74 -10.58 -6.34
C SER A 215 -3.83 -11.07 -7.79
N ASP A 216 -4.70 -12.05 -8.07
CA ASP A 216 -4.93 -12.53 -9.44
C ASP A 216 -5.66 -11.46 -10.29
N LEU A 217 -6.59 -10.73 -9.68
CA LEU A 217 -7.26 -9.61 -10.34
C LEU A 217 -6.29 -8.46 -10.65
N VAL A 218 -5.40 -8.10 -9.71
CA VAL A 218 -4.35 -7.09 -9.93
C VAL A 218 -3.44 -7.51 -11.08
N TYR A 219 -2.96 -8.74 -11.07
CA TYR A 219 -2.10 -9.26 -12.13
C TYR A 219 -2.77 -9.18 -13.52
N SER A 220 -4.03 -9.60 -13.63
CA SER A 220 -4.77 -9.55 -14.89
C SER A 220 -5.01 -8.10 -15.36
N THR A 221 -5.28 -7.19 -14.41
CA THR A 221 -5.47 -5.76 -14.69
C THR A 221 -4.17 -5.10 -15.17
N GLN A 222 -3.05 -5.42 -14.53
CA GLN A 222 -1.72 -4.93 -14.95
C GLN A 222 -1.37 -5.42 -16.36
N LYS A 223 -1.62 -6.71 -16.66
CA LYS A 223 -1.42 -7.24 -18.02
C LYS A 223 -2.29 -6.52 -19.05
N HIS A 224 -3.54 -6.24 -18.72
CA HIS A 224 -4.43 -5.49 -19.61
C HIS A 224 -3.87 -4.09 -19.88
N LEU A 225 -3.47 -3.34 -18.86
CA LEU A 225 -2.87 -2.01 -19.03
C LEU A 225 -1.61 -2.03 -19.88
N ILE A 226 -0.70 -2.99 -19.64
CA ILE A 226 0.52 -3.14 -20.44
C ILE A 226 0.20 -3.41 -21.93
N ASN A 227 -0.81 -4.26 -22.20
CA ASN A 227 -1.25 -4.53 -23.57
C ASN A 227 -1.81 -3.27 -24.27
N GLU A 228 -2.50 -2.41 -23.50
CA GLU A 228 -3.01 -1.11 -23.97
C GLU A 228 -1.92 -0.02 -24.01
N GLN A 229 -0.65 -0.38 -23.74
CA GLN A 229 0.47 0.56 -23.65
C GLN A 229 0.20 1.69 -22.64
N ILE A 230 -0.39 1.33 -21.50
CA ILE A 230 -0.67 2.23 -20.38
C ILE A 230 0.01 1.67 -19.13
N ILE A 231 0.54 2.54 -18.31
CA ILE A 231 1.09 2.22 -17.01
C ILE A 231 0.62 3.21 -15.96
N ASP A 232 0.47 2.76 -14.74
CA ASP A 232 0.19 3.58 -13.56
C ASP A 232 0.81 2.92 -12.33
N ASP A 233 0.83 3.64 -11.22
CA ASP A 233 1.18 3.06 -9.93
C ASP A 233 0.05 2.15 -9.41
N ASP A 234 0.06 1.80 -8.12
CA ASP A 234 -0.94 0.92 -7.52
C ASP A 234 -2.37 1.53 -7.51
N GLN A 235 -2.50 2.86 -7.44
CA GLN A 235 -3.80 3.50 -7.23
C GLN A 235 -4.72 3.36 -8.43
N GLY A 236 -4.24 3.59 -9.65
CA GLY A 236 -5.02 3.41 -10.86
C GLY A 236 -5.33 1.94 -11.14
N VAL A 237 -4.38 1.04 -10.90
CA VAL A 237 -4.60 -0.42 -11.01
C VAL A 237 -5.71 -0.87 -10.07
N TYR A 238 -5.66 -0.44 -8.79
CA TYR A 238 -6.69 -0.80 -7.80
C TYR A 238 -8.06 -0.19 -8.11
N LEU A 239 -8.06 0.99 -8.69
CA LEU A 239 -9.29 1.64 -9.14
C LEU A 239 -9.97 0.84 -10.26
N LEU A 240 -9.21 0.34 -11.23
CA LEU A 240 -9.69 -0.55 -12.28
C LEU A 240 -10.19 -1.88 -11.70
N CYS A 241 -9.47 -2.49 -10.76
CA CYS A 241 -9.91 -3.70 -10.06
C CYS A 241 -11.26 -3.48 -9.38
N LEU A 242 -11.41 -2.38 -8.62
CA LEU A 242 -12.65 -2.01 -7.95
C LEU A 242 -13.83 -1.86 -8.93
N LEU A 243 -13.61 -1.20 -10.06
CA LEU A 243 -14.66 -0.97 -11.06
C LEU A 243 -15.01 -2.24 -11.86
N SER A 244 -14.07 -3.16 -12.02
CA SER A 244 -14.31 -4.44 -12.70
C SER A 244 -15.10 -5.43 -11.84
N ARG A 245 -14.83 -5.47 -10.53
CA ARG A 245 -15.42 -6.40 -9.57
C ARG A 245 -15.82 -5.71 -8.26
N PRO A 246 -16.78 -4.77 -8.27
CA PRO A 246 -17.11 -3.95 -7.08
C PRO A 246 -17.57 -4.78 -5.89
N SER A 247 -18.15 -5.97 -6.10
CA SER A 247 -18.59 -6.86 -5.02
C SER A 247 -17.44 -7.42 -4.18
N LEU A 248 -16.21 -7.47 -4.71
CA LEU A 248 -15.02 -7.94 -3.98
C LEU A 248 -14.54 -6.94 -2.93
N PHE A 249 -14.88 -5.67 -3.07
CA PHE A 249 -14.25 -4.59 -2.31
C PHE A 249 -15.20 -3.90 -1.34
N GLN A 250 -14.61 -3.34 -0.29
CA GLN A 250 -15.25 -2.37 0.59
C GLN A 250 -14.37 -1.13 0.69
N LEU A 251 -14.94 0.03 0.33
CA LEU A 251 -14.29 1.33 0.51
C LEU A 251 -14.58 1.88 1.90
N ASN A 252 -13.52 2.22 2.63
CA ASN A 252 -13.56 2.72 3.98
C ASN A 252 -13.13 4.19 4.01
N TYR A 253 -14.07 5.09 4.25
CA TYR A 253 -13.76 6.52 4.30
C TYR A 253 -13.06 6.89 5.60
N LEU A 254 -11.85 7.43 5.51
CA LEU A 254 -11.07 7.87 6.68
C LEU A 254 -11.44 9.28 7.15
N GLY A 255 -11.83 10.16 6.23
CA GLY A 255 -12.09 11.59 6.44
C GLY A 255 -11.24 12.45 5.51
N LYS A 256 -11.63 13.69 5.34
CA LYS A 256 -10.88 14.66 4.52
C LYS A 256 -9.45 14.81 5.04
N ASN A 257 -8.46 14.64 4.19
CA ASN A 257 -7.02 14.75 4.49
C ASN A 257 -6.49 13.75 5.54
N LYS A 258 -7.22 12.67 5.83
CA LYS A 258 -6.87 11.66 6.85
C LYS A 258 -6.12 10.46 6.24
N TRP A 259 -5.03 10.72 5.51
CA TRP A 259 -4.23 9.71 4.81
C TRP A 259 -3.64 8.63 5.72
N PHE A 260 -3.33 8.96 6.97
CA PHE A 260 -2.59 8.12 7.90
C PHE A 260 -3.42 7.65 9.11
N ASP A 261 -4.76 7.76 9.04
CA ASP A 261 -5.62 7.46 10.19
C ASP A 261 -6.17 6.01 10.22
N VAL A 262 -5.63 5.09 9.39
CA VAL A 262 -6.12 3.69 9.33
C VAL A 262 -6.03 3.02 10.68
N PHE A 263 -4.89 3.06 11.35
CA PHE A 263 -4.70 2.45 12.66
C PHE A 263 -5.65 3.02 13.71
N LYS A 264 -5.86 4.34 13.73
CA LYS A 264 -6.76 5.00 14.68
C LYS A 264 -8.22 4.62 14.49
N LYS A 265 -8.66 4.42 13.24
CA LYS A 265 -10.07 4.18 12.90
C LYS A 265 -10.46 2.72 12.88
N TYR A 266 -9.54 1.85 12.55
CA TYR A 266 -9.78 0.43 12.32
C TYR A 266 -9.01 -0.46 13.30
N ASP A 267 -8.71 0.07 14.49
CA ASP A 267 -8.32 -0.72 15.63
C ASP A 267 -9.55 -1.20 16.40
N LEU A 268 -9.59 -2.48 16.71
CA LEU A 268 -10.70 -3.09 17.47
C LEU A 268 -10.84 -2.49 18.87
N LYS A 269 -9.72 -2.21 19.54
CA LYS A 269 -9.70 -1.61 20.89
C LYS A 269 -10.26 -0.19 20.89
N ALA A 270 -9.94 0.61 19.86
CA ALA A 270 -10.47 1.97 19.73
C ALA A 270 -12.00 1.98 19.61
N LYS A 271 -12.58 1.03 18.85
CA LYS A 271 -14.04 0.88 18.71
C LYS A 271 -14.73 0.46 20.03
N ILE A 272 -14.13 -0.45 20.78
CA ILE A 272 -14.64 -0.90 22.09
C ILE A 272 -14.63 0.28 23.06
N SER A 273 -13.56 1.04 23.12
CA SER A 273 -13.43 2.23 23.98
C SER A 273 -14.51 3.29 23.68
N LEU A 274 -14.83 3.54 22.41
CA LEU A 274 -15.90 4.47 22.02
C LEU A 274 -17.28 3.97 22.44
N LEU A 275 -17.57 2.68 22.28
CA LEU A 275 -18.80 2.05 22.74
C LEU A 275 -18.94 2.10 24.26
N ASP A 276 -17.88 1.89 25.00
CA ASP A 276 -17.87 1.97 26.45
C ASP A 276 -18.08 3.41 26.95
N VAL A 277 -17.54 4.41 26.26
CA VAL A 277 -17.80 5.82 26.55
C VAL A 277 -19.26 6.18 26.26
N LEU A 278 -19.83 5.72 25.13
CA LEU A 278 -21.23 5.94 24.80
C LEU A 278 -22.17 5.27 25.80
N LYS A 279 -21.90 4.02 26.22
CA LYS A 279 -22.67 3.33 27.26
C LYS A 279 -22.62 4.06 28.61
N LYS A 280 -21.46 4.62 29.00
CA LYS A 280 -21.33 5.43 30.21
C LYS A 280 -22.07 6.76 30.12
N LEU A 281 -22.22 7.32 28.94
CA LEU A 281 -23.00 8.56 28.72
C LEU A 281 -24.52 8.29 28.74
N ILE A 282 -24.96 7.15 28.16
CA ILE A 282 -26.38 6.75 28.11
C ILE A 282 -26.85 6.19 29.47
N GLY A 283 -25.97 5.53 30.23
CA GLY A 283 -26.32 4.97 31.55
C GLY A 283 -26.29 5.97 32.71
N ARG A 284 -26.17 7.28 32.44
CA ARG A 284 -26.23 8.36 33.42
C ARG A 284 -27.56 9.14 33.40
N TYR A 285 -28.61 8.57 32.79
CA TYR A 285 -29.97 9.06 32.87
C TYR A 285 -30.89 8.02 33.50
#